data_b7283cc592b8078b1390057f6de0da81
#
_entry.id   b7283cc592b8078b1390057f6de0da81
#
_cell.length_a   1.000
_cell.length_b   1.000
_cell.length_c   1.000
_cell.angle_alpha   90.00
_cell.angle_beta   90.00
_cell.angle_gamma   90.00
#
_symmetry.space_group_name_H-M   'P 1'
#
loop_
_entity.id
_entity.type
_entity.pdbx_description
1 polymer ?
#
loop_
_entity_poly.entity_id
_entity_poly.type
_entity_poly.pdbx_seq_one_letter_code
_entity_poly.pdbx_strand_id
1 'polypeptide(L)'
;MAASLDGVLIKKANRQETFTEDQIVDLQSCMDPDEGYLYFARKFAFIQHPVQGKLLFDPYEYQLRLMHSYHNYRFNINMMPRQTGKTTCAAIYLAWYAMFNPDQTILVAAHKYTGAQEIMSRIRYIYESCEDHIRAGVTSYNKQSIEFENGS
;
A
#
# COMPACT_ATOMS: atom_id res chain seq x y z
N MET A 1 -14.15 15.08 -6.80
CA MET A 1 -12.91 15.87 -6.68
C MET A 1 -12.19 15.44 -5.42
N ALA A 2 -10.98 14.88 -5.54
CA ALA A 2 -10.14 14.59 -4.38
C ALA A 2 -9.78 15.91 -3.69
N ALA A 3 -10.01 16.02 -2.38
CA ALA A 3 -9.62 17.21 -1.64
C ALA A 3 -8.10 17.21 -1.48
N SER A 4 -7.45 18.23 -2.03
CA SER A 4 -6.04 18.49 -1.76
C SER A 4 -5.95 19.25 -0.45
N LEU A 5 -5.38 18.63 0.58
CA LEU A 5 -4.80 19.31 1.72
C LEU A 5 -3.30 19.34 1.45
N ASP A 6 -2.74 20.52 1.23
CA ASP A 6 -1.31 20.76 0.98
C ASP A 6 -0.70 19.99 -0.21
N GLY A 7 -1.46 19.78 -1.29
CA GLY A 7 -1.01 19.08 -2.49
C GLY A 7 -1.01 17.55 -2.38
N VAL A 8 -1.52 16.99 -1.29
CA VAL A 8 -1.61 15.53 -1.07
C VAL A 8 -2.95 15.00 -1.58
N LEU A 9 -2.90 13.95 -2.39
CA LEU A 9 -4.08 13.25 -2.91
C LEU A 9 -4.57 12.24 -1.86
N ILE A 10 -5.46 12.68 -0.96
CA ILE A 10 -6.12 11.81 0.02
C ILE A 10 -7.60 11.70 -0.27
N LYS A 11 -8.16 10.53 0.02
CA LYS A 11 -9.61 10.27 -0.02
C LYS A 11 -10.17 10.46 1.38
N LYS A 12 -11.17 11.34 1.51
CA LYS A 12 -11.83 11.56 2.80
C LYS A 12 -12.69 10.34 3.18
N ALA A 13 -12.70 10.02 4.47
CA ALA A 13 -13.56 8.99 5.03
C ALA A 13 -15.07 9.27 4.78
N ASN A 14 -15.85 8.21 4.70
CA ASN A 14 -17.31 8.23 4.54
C ASN A 14 -17.81 8.96 3.28
N ARG A 15 -17.01 9.02 2.24
CA ARG A 15 -17.43 9.57 0.96
C ARG A 15 -18.35 8.57 0.25
N GLN A 16 -19.57 9.02 -0.10
CA GLN A 16 -20.46 8.23 -0.95
C GLN A 16 -19.95 8.27 -2.40
N GLU A 17 -19.77 7.09 -2.98
CA GLU A 17 -19.28 6.93 -4.34
C GLU A 17 -20.15 5.93 -5.09
N THR A 18 -20.26 6.15 -6.39
CA THR A 18 -20.81 5.16 -7.33
C THR A 18 -19.67 4.59 -8.14
N PHE A 19 -19.57 3.27 -8.18
CA PHE A 19 -18.54 2.57 -8.92
C PHE A 19 -19.09 2.03 -10.23
N THR A 20 -18.26 2.00 -11.27
CA THR A 20 -18.54 1.27 -12.51
C THR A 20 -18.38 -0.24 -12.28
N GLU A 21 -18.88 -1.07 -13.18
CA GLU A 21 -18.74 -2.53 -13.10
C GLU A 21 -17.27 -2.95 -13.05
N ASP A 22 -16.41 -2.35 -13.87
CA ASP A 22 -14.97 -2.62 -13.88
C ASP A 22 -14.30 -2.26 -12.54
N GLN A 23 -14.68 -1.14 -11.94
CA GLN A 23 -14.17 -0.72 -10.62
C GLN A 23 -14.61 -1.67 -9.50
N ILE A 24 -15.82 -2.21 -9.60
CA ILE A 24 -16.30 -3.22 -8.64
C ILE A 24 -15.48 -4.51 -8.76
N VAL A 25 -15.18 -4.95 -9.98
CA VAL A 25 -14.32 -6.11 -10.23
C VAL A 25 -12.92 -5.89 -9.66
N ASP A 26 -12.37 -4.70 -9.83
CA ASP A 26 -11.06 -4.33 -9.29
C ASP A 26 -11.05 -4.37 -7.75
N LEU A 27 -12.07 -3.80 -7.11
CA LEU A 27 -12.20 -3.83 -5.66
C LEU A 27 -12.34 -5.26 -5.15
N GLN A 28 -13.20 -6.08 -5.75
CA GLN A 28 -13.37 -7.48 -5.38
C GLN A 28 -12.08 -8.27 -5.54
N SER A 29 -11.33 -8.04 -6.62
CA SER A 29 -10.03 -8.69 -6.84
C SER A 29 -8.97 -8.26 -5.83
N CYS A 30 -8.97 -7.00 -5.40
CA CYS A 30 -8.08 -6.54 -4.32
C CYS A 30 -8.49 -7.07 -2.93
N MET A 31 -9.77 -7.37 -2.73
CA MET A 31 -10.31 -7.94 -1.48
C MET A 31 -10.16 -9.46 -1.39
N ASP A 32 -9.70 -10.11 -2.46
CA ASP A 32 -9.47 -11.56 -2.44
C ASP A 32 -8.47 -11.92 -1.33
N PRO A 33 -8.85 -12.85 -0.42
CA PRO A 33 -8.01 -13.18 0.74
C PRO A 33 -6.70 -13.87 0.37
N ASP A 34 -6.65 -14.57 -0.77
CA ASP A 34 -5.50 -15.38 -1.16
C ASP A 34 -4.54 -14.67 -2.11
N GLU A 35 -5.06 -13.88 -3.06
CA GLU A 35 -4.28 -13.25 -4.12
C GLU A 35 -4.46 -11.73 -4.24
N GLY A 36 -5.32 -11.11 -3.44
CA GLY A 36 -5.64 -9.68 -3.53
C GLY A 36 -4.40 -8.78 -3.43
N TYR A 37 -3.43 -9.14 -2.60
CA TYR A 37 -2.17 -8.40 -2.48
C TYR A 37 -1.33 -8.44 -3.77
N LEU A 38 -1.37 -9.54 -4.54
CA LEU A 38 -0.67 -9.65 -5.83
C LEU A 38 -1.39 -8.86 -6.91
N TYR A 39 -2.72 -8.92 -6.92
CA TYR A 39 -3.53 -8.14 -7.85
C TYR A 39 -3.31 -6.65 -7.64
N PHE A 40 -3.39 -6.19 -6.39
CA PHE A 40 -3.09 -4.81 -6.02
C PHE A 40 -1.67 -4.40 -6.43
N ALA A 41 -0.67 -5.23 -6.11
CA ALA A 41 0.73 -4.93 -6.40
C ALA A 41 0.99 -4.73 -7.89
N ARG A 42 0.40 -5.56 -8.75
CA ARG A 42 0.63 -5.53 -10.20
C ARG A 42 -0.17 -4.48 -10.94
N LYS A 43 -1.35 -4.10 -10.42
CA LYS A 43 -2.26 -3.21 -11.14
C LYS A 43 -2.29 -1.79 -10.57
N PHE A 44 -2.15 -1.62 -9.26
CA PHE A 44 -2.38 -0.36 -8.57
C PHE A 44 -1.19 0.18 -7.78
N ALA A 45 -0.16 -0.63 -7.53
CA ALA A 45 0.99 -0.16 -6.80
C ALA A 45 1.99 0.55 -7.73
N PHE A 46 2.15 1.85 -7.51
CA PHE A 46 3.16 2.64 -8.19
C PHE A 46 4.35 2.88 -7.26
N ILE A 47 5.54 2.85 -7.85
CA ILE A 47 6.80 3.12 -7.16
C ILE A 47 7.49 4.34 -7.77
N GLN A 48 8.29 5.00 -6.95
CA GLN A 48 9.12 6.11 -7.41
C GLN A 48 10.48 5.58 -7.85
N HIS A 49 10.71 5.63 -9.17
CA HIS A 49 12.01 5.27 -9.75
C HIS A 49 12.89 6.52 -9.87
N PRO A 50 14.19 6.46 -9.50
CA PRO A 50 15.07 7.63 -9.49
C PRO A 50 15.23 8.36 -10.83
N VAL A 51 15.13 7.63 -11.94
CA VAL A 51 15.30 8.17 -13.29
C VAL A 51 13.98 8.32 -14.03
N GLN A 52 13.09 7.34 -13.91
CA GLN A 52 11.85 7.27 -14.70
C GLN A 52 10.62 7.84 -13.96
N GLY A 53 10.77 8.26 -12.71
CA GLY A 53 9.68 8.81 -11.93
C GLY A 53 8.65 7.77 -11.48
N LYS A 54 7.36 8.04 -11.69
CA LYS A 54 6.26 7.13 -11.31
C LYS A 54 6.20 5.94 -12.26
N LEU A 55 6.40 4.73 -11.74
CA LEU A 55 6.29 3.47 -12.48
C LEU A 55 5.33 2.52 -11.78
N LEU A 56 4.58 1.76 -12.58
CA LEU A 56 3.83 0.62 -12.06
C LEU A 56 4.82 -0.45 -11.57
N PHE A 57 4.53 -1.03 -10.41
CA PHE A 57 5.39 -2.06 -9.84
C PHE A 57 5.28 -3.37 -10.63
N ASP A 58 6.39 -3.76 -11.24
CA ASP A 58 6.54 -5.04 -11.94
C ASP A 58 7.50 -5.93 -11.12
N PRO A 59 6.96 -6.85 -10.29
CA PRO A 59 7.77 -7.61 -9.35
C PRO A 59 8.57 -8.71 -10.04
N TYR A 60 9.84 -8.83 -9.67
CA TYR A 60 10.65 -10.01 -9.98
C TYR A 60 10.16 -11.24 -9.23
N GLU A 61 10.48 -12.43 -9.72
CA GLU A 61 10.09 -13.71 -9.13
C GLU A 61 10.43 -13.82 -7.63
N TYR A 62 11.61 -13.38 -7.22
CA TYR A 62 12.01 -13.39 -5.81
C TYR A 62 11.21 -12.40 -4.94
N GLN A 63 10.72 -11.29 -5.51
CA GLN A 63 9.86 -10.34 -4.83
C GLN A 63 8.43 -10.90 -4.65
N LEU A 64 7.94 -11.64 -5.64
CA LEU A 64 6.67 -12.37 -5.51
C LEU A 64 6.74 -13.39 -4.38
N ARG A 65 7.83 -14.19 -4.32
CA ARG A 65 8.05 -15.13 -3.22
C ARG A 65 8.13 -14.44 -1.86
N LEU A 66 8.75 -13.27 -1.80
CA LEU A 66 8.84 -12.47 -0.59
C LEU A 66 7.45 -12.01 -0.12
N MET A 67 6.64 -11.44 -1.02
CA MET A 67 5.27 -11.02 -0.71
C MET A 67 4.38 -12.21 -0.33
N HIS A 68 4.54 -13.33 -1.02
CA HIS A 68 3.87 -14.58 -0.67
C HIS A 68 4.25 -15.07 0.73
N SER A 69 5.51 -14.91 1.14
CA SER A 69 5.91 -15.27 2.50
C SER A 69 5.28 -14.35 3.55
N TYR A 70 5.14 -13.05 3.29
CA TYR A 70 4.43 -12.13 4.18
C TYR A 70 2.98 -12.53 4.39
N HIS A 71 2.34 -13.03 3.34
CA HIS A 71 0.93 -13.40 3.38
C HIS A 71 0.68 -14.73 4.10
N ASN A 72 1.50 -15.73 3.85
CA ASN A 72 1.25 -17.10 4.32
C ASN A 72 1.86 -17.43 5.68
N TYR A 73 2.82 -16.64 6.17
CA TYR A 73 3.51 -16.95 7.42
C TYR A 73 3.40 -15.81 8.42
N ARG A 74 2.96 -16.15 9.63
CA ARG A 74 2.83 -15.19 10.74
C ARG A 74 4.15 -14.50 11.11
N PHE A 75 5.27 -15.22 11.01
CA PHE A 75 6.60 -14.72 11.34
C PHE A 75 7.51 -14.88 10.13
N ASN A 76 8.19 -13.80 9.77
CA ASN A 76 9.10 -13.77 8.63
C ASN A 76 10.44 -13.15 9.03
N ILE A 77 11.54 -13.83 8.68
CA ILE A 77 12.88 -13.29 8.75
C ILE A 77 13.47 -13.33 7.35
N ASN A 78 13.63 -12.17 6.74
CA ASN A 78 14.06 -12.07 5.34
C ASN A 78 15.48 -11.50 5.26
N MET A 79 16.45 -12.36 4.98
CA MET A 79 17.84 -11.99 4.75
C MET A 79 18.07 -11.77 3.25
N MET A 80 18.17 -10.52 2.86
CA MET A 80 18.31 -10.14 1.44
C MET A 80 19.39 -9.06 1.28
N PRO A 81 20.12 -9.03 0.16
CA PRO A 81 21.07 -7.98 -0.16
C PRO A 81 20.44 -6.58 -0.18
N ARG A 82 21.26 -5.55 -0.17
CA ARG A 82 20.79 -4.17 -0.37
C ARG A 82 20.28 -4.01 -1.80
N GLN A 83 19.33 -3.05 -1.99
CA GLN A 83 18.77 -2.65 -3.30
C GLN A 83 17.98 -3.75 -4.03
N THR A 84 17.50 -4.77 -3.32
CA THR A 84 16.63 -5.82 -3.89
C THR A 84 15.13 -5.47 -3.83
N GLY A 85 14.78 -4.27 -3.40
CA GLY A 85 13.37 -3.84 -3.32
C GLY A 85 12.58 -4.40 -2.14
N LYS A 86 13.21 -5.06 -1.15
CA LYS A 86 12.51 -5.63 0.02
C LYS A 86 11.63 -4.62 0.76
N THR A 87 12.13 -3.40 0.96
CA THR A 87 11.36 -2.32 1.63
C THR A 87 10.17 -1.88 0.78
N THR A 88 10.31 -1.87 -0.54
CA THR A 88 9.23 -1.56 -1.48
C THR A 88 8.15 -2.65 -1.44
N CYS A 89 8.54 -3.92 -1.49
CA CYS A 89 7.60 -5.04 -1.35
C CYS A 89 6.84 -5.00 -0.02
N ALA A 90 7.54 -4.72 1.08
CA ALA A 90 6.91 -4.57 2.39
C ALA A 90 5.94 -3.39 2.41
N ALA A 91 6.31 -2.23 1.87
CA ALA A 91 5.44 -1.06 1.82
C ALA A 91 4.17 -1.30 0.98
N ILE A 92 4.31 -1.99 -0.17
CA ILE A 92 3.16 -2.36 -1.02
C ILE A 92 2.23 -3.32 -0.28
N TYR A 93 2.79 -4.36 0.33
CA TYR A 93 2.01 -5.34 1.08
C TYR A 93 1.28 -4.69 2.27
N LEU A 94 1.96 -3.85 3.03
CA LEU A 94 1.37 -3.16 4.18
C LEU A 94 0.31 -2.13 3.77
N ALA A 95 0.49 -1.42 2.66
CA ALA A 95 -0.51 -0.51 2.12
C ALA A 95 -1.79 -1.26 1.73
N TRP A 96 -1.65 -2.37 0.99
CA TRP A 96 -2.77 -3.25 0.67
C TRP A 96 -3.44 -3.80 1.93
N TYR A 97 -2.63 -4.32 2.87
CA TYR A 97 -3.14 -4.95 4.08
C TYR A 97 -3.97 -3.98 4.92
N ALA A 98 -3.50 -2.75 5.10
CA ALA A 98 -4.23 -1.72 5.85
C ALA A 98 -5.52 -1.25 5.14
N MET A 99 -5.52 -1.15 3.80
CA MET A 99 -6.68 -0.68 3.05
C MET A 99 -7.79 -1.71 2.93
N PHE A 100 -7.45 -3.00 2.79
CA PHE A 100 -8.41 -4.05 2.47
C PHE A 100 -8.72 -5.01 3.63
N ASN A 101 -8.01 -4.92 4.75
CA ASN A 101 -8.32 -5.70 5.96
C ASN A 101 -8.71 -4.73 7.09
N PRO A 102 -9.92 -4.83 7.63
CA PRO A 102 -10.37 -3.91 8.68
C PRO A 102 -9.73 -4.20 10.03
N ASP A 103 -9.69 -3.18 10.89
CA ASP A 103 -9.28 -3.26 12.30
C ASP A 103 -7.84 -3.77 12.50
N GLN A 104 -6.91 -3.42 11.61
CA GLN A 104 -5.52 -3.85 11.69
C GLN A 104 -4.63 -2.76 12.29
N THR A 105 -3.85 -3.12 13.29
CA THR A 105 -2.81 -2.24 13.84
C THR A 105 -1.44 -2.65 13.30
N ILE A 106 -0.79 -1.77 12.54
CA ILE A 106 0.51 -2.01 11.92
C ILE A 106 1.55 -1.10 12.56
N LEU A 107 2.57 -1.70 13.16
CA LEU A 107 3.71 -0.98 13.71
C LEU A 107 4.95 -1.15 12.83
N VAL A 108 5.49 -0.03 12.34
CA VAL A 108 6.74 0.01 11.60
C VAL A 108 7.87 0.49 12.51
N ALA A 109 8.81 -0.41 12.80
CA ALA A 109 9.98 -0.11 13.64
C ALA A 109 11.28 -0.26 12.84
N ALA A 110 12.24 0.62 13.10
CA ALA A 110 13.58 0.57 12.53
C ALA A 110 14.61 0.97 13.59
N HIS A 111 15.89 0.63 13.36
CA HIS A 111 16.97 1.00 14.29
C HIS A 111 17.19 2.52 14.42
N LYS A 112 16.74 3.30 13.43
CA LYS A 112 16.72 4.76 13.44
C LYS A 112 15.33 5.25 13.05
N TYR A 113 14.89 6.32 13.69
CA TYR A 113 13.61 6.98 13.40
C TYR A 113 13.43 7.33 11.91
N THR A 114 14.49 7.83 11.26
CA THR A 114 14.48 8.15 9.83
C THR A 114 14.19 6.94 8.94
N GLY A 115 14.60 5.73 9.34
CA GLY A 115 14.30 4.50 8.62
C GLY A 115 12.81 4.14 8.67
N ALA A 116 12.17 4.31 9.81
CA ALA A 116 10.71 4.11 9.92
C ALA A 116 9.94 5.16 9.10
N GLN A 117 10.39 6.42 9.13
CA GLN A 117 9.80 7.48 8.31
C GLN A 117 9.93 7.21 6.80
N GLU A 118 11.04 6.63 6.35
CA GLU A 118 11.23 6.25 4.94
C GLU A 118 10.20 5.19 4.51
N ILE A 119 9.94 4.18 5.33
CA ILE A 119 8.92 3.17 5.05
C ILE A 119 7.52 3.80 4.99
N MET A 120 7.18 4.65 5.96
CA MET A 120 5.92 5.38 5.96
C MET A 120 5.77 6.30 4.74
N SER A 121 6.84 6.94 4.30
CA SER A 121 6.83 7.75 3.08
C SER A 121 6.55 6.93 1.82
N ARG A 122 7.06 5.69 1.74
CA ARG A 122 6.76 4.76 0.64
C ARG A 122 5.31 4.29 0.67
N ILE A 123 4.78 3.96 1.84
CA ILE A 123 3.37 3.57 2.02
C ILE A 123 2.46 4.71 1.56
N ARG A 124 2.74 5.95 1.98
CA ARG A 124 1.98 7.12 1.55
C ARG A 124 2.05 7.34 0.04
N TYR A 125 3.24 7.22 -0.55
CA TYR A 125 3.42 7.37 -1.99
C TYR A 125 2.58 6.34 -2.77
N ILE A 126 2.57 5.08 -2.32
CA ILE A 126 1.76 4.02 -2.93
C ILE A 126 0.27 4.37 -2.82
N TYR A 127 -0.19 4.75 -1.62
CA TYR A 127 -1.57 5.16 -1.40
C TYR A 127 -1.99 6.36 -2.28
N GLU A 128 -1.20 7.42 -2.30
CA GLU A 128 -1.46 8.64 -3.07
C GLU A 128 -1.43 8.40 -4.58
N SER A 129 -0.64 7.42 -5.01
CA SER A 129 -0.45 7.09 -6.43
C SER A 129 -1.50 6.12 -6.98
N CYS A 130 -2.23 5.40 -6.11
CA CYS A 130 -3.33 4.53 -6.52
C CYS A 130 -4.47 5.30 -7.18
N GLU A 131 -5.27 4.60 -7.94
CA GLU A 131 -6.52 5.13 -8.49
C GLU A 131 -7.53 5.44 -7.39
N ASP A 132 -8.37 6.46 -7.58
CA ASP A 132 -9.28 6.98 -6.55
C ASP A 132 -10.26 5.92 -6.02
N HIS A 133 -10.77 5.06 -6.89
CA HIS A 133 -11.71 4.00 -6.51
C HIS A 133 -11.08 2.91 -5.63
N ILE A 134 -9.74 2.71 -5.71
CA ILE A 134 -8.99 1.72 -4.91
C ILE A 134 -8.61 2.27 -3.54
N ARG A 135 -8.44 3.59 -3.42
CA ARG A 135 -8.04 4.22 -2.15
C ARG A 135 -9.12 4.07 -1.08
N ALA A 136 -8.75 3.57 0.09
CA ALA A 136 -9.59 3.62 1.27
C ALA A 136 -9.72 5.06 1.78
N GLY A 137 -10.85 5.40 2.38
CA GLY A 137 -11.04 6.68 3.03
C GLY A 137 -10.13 6.82 4.25
N VAL A 138 -9.66 8.03 4.51
CA VAL A 138 -8.70 8.34 5.58
C VAL A 138 -9.36 9.23 6.63
N THR A 139 -9.26 8.84 7.89
CA THR A 139 -9.71 9.61 9.06
C THR A 139 -8.59 10.48 9.63
N SER A 140 -7.35 10.00 9.61
CA SER A 140 -6.16 10.73 10.03
C SER A 140 -4.99 10.46 9.08
N TYR A 141 -4.28 11.52 8.68
CA TYR A 141 -3.18 11.41 7.73
C TYR A 141 -2.05 12.38 8.09
N ASN A 142 -0.94 11.82 8.56
CA ASN A 142 0.23 12.61 8.92
C ASN A 142 1.54 11.90 8.54
N LYS A 143 2.69 12.51 8.86
CA LYS A 143 4.00 11.94 8.50
C LYS A 143 4.35 10.64 9.21
N GLN A 144 3.69 10.34 10.32
CA GLN A 144 4.04 9.23 11.22
C GLN A 144 2.98 8.14 11.24
N SER A 145 1.72 8.49 10.96
CA SER A 145 0.60 7.55 10.99
C SER A 145 -0.40 7.85 9.89
N ILE A 146 -1.11 6.82 9.50
CA ILE A 146 -2.28 6.85 8.64
C ILE A 146 -3.35 6.05 9.35
N GLU A 147 -4.56 6.60 9.43
CA GLU A 147 -5.72 5.91 9.96
C GLU A 147 -6.78 5.86 8.87
N PHE A 148 -7.24 4.67 8.54
CA PHE A 148 -8.27 4.45 7.53
C PHE A 148 -9.65 4.34 8.15
N GLU A 149 -10.70 4.61 7.37
CA GLU A 149 -12.09 4.51 7.79
C GLU A 149 -12.53 3.09 8.17
N ASN A 150 -11.78 2.07 7.76
CA ASN A 150 -12.01 0.67 8.12
C ASN A 150 -11.44 0.29 9.50
N GLY A 151 -10.90 1.24 10.27
CA GLY A 151 -10.33 1.03 11.61
C GLY A 151 -8.85 0.63 11.63
N SER A 152 -8.19 0.56 10.48
CA SER A 152 -6.77 0.20 10.38
C SER A 152 -5.85 1.40 10.41
#